data_d65c9e511a638cf76ab9bd9d53a92dfe
#
_entry.id   d65c9e511a638cf76ab9bd9d53a92dfe
#
_cell.length_a   1.000
_cell.length_b   1.000
_cell.length_c   1.000
_cell.angle_alpha   90.00
_cell.angle_beta   90.00
_cell.angle_gamma   90.00
#
_symmetry.space_group_name_H-M   'P 1'
#
loop_
_entity.id
_entity.type
_entity.pdbx_description
1 polymer ?
#
loop_
_entity_poly.entity_id
_entity_poly.type
_entity_poly.pdbx_seq_one_letter_code
_entity_poly.pdbx_strand_id
1 'polypeptide(L)'
;MLKLHGNALSANVKLGNHSLLTVTRMNHLNEAKSSYAYLMDEDNPESGYGCYLDFGDRFSSYSSIDGYLNLPIEMDYLEEGDIISVEASGHTNVVFRRKSPHNTILLTERCNHYCLMCSQPPKDIDDSWLMNEAMKLLDLIPKEIGNIGFSGGEPTLYGDTFINLIKKAKSSLPNTAIDVLTNGRRFSDLQFAKEYADINHPDCLLGIPIYSDDPVRHNYIVQADGAFDETIKGILNLKKYGQKVEIRVVIHKQTVGRLVEICEFIARNLLFVDHVALMGLEMMGFARANLDSLWIDPLEYKDILSKAVKVLNTYGIRTSVYNHQLCLVNPDVLPNYVKSISDWKNEFVDECAPCLRKSECGGFFSSSKIHRYSDNITPFTGLSYA
;
A
#
# COMPACT_ATOMS: atom_id res chain seq x y z
N MET A 1 4.84 -11.92 -8.75
CA MET A 1 3.97 -10.81 -8.24
C MET A 1 2.60 -10.94 -8.88
N LEU A 2 1.54 -10.85 -8.10
CA LEU A 2 0.18 -10.87 -8.62
C LEU A 2 -0.06 -9.67 -9.53
N LYS A 3 -0.63 -9.88 -10.71
CA LYS A 3 -0.88 -8.82 -11.69
C LYS A 3 -2.25 -8.17 -11.38
N LEU A 4 -2.25 -6.95 -10.86
CA LEU A 4 -3.47 -6.25 -10.45
C LEU A 4 -4.10 -5.40 -11.57
N HIS A 5 -3.54 -5.40 -12.77
CA HIS A 5 -4.09 -4.71 -13.94
C HIS A 5 -3.69 -5.43 -15.23
N GLY A 6 -4.49 -5.27 -16.27
CA GLY A 6 -4.20 -5.85 -17.58
C GLY A 6 -5.04 -5.23 -18.68
N ASN A 7 -4.49 -5.24 -19.90
CA ASN A 7 -5.27 -4.94 -21.09
C ASN A 7 -5.97 -6.21 -21.57
N ALA A 8 -7.21 -6.11 -21.99
CA ALA A 8 -7.91 -7.22 -22.60
C ALA A 8 -7.17 -7.70 -23.86
N LEU A 9 -7.15 -9.02 -24.05
CA LEU A 9 -6.71 -9.66 -25.29
C LEU A 9 -7.73 -9.44 -26.40
N SER A 10 -9.01 -9.47 -26.02
CA SER A 10 -10.15 -9.07 -26.85
C SER A 10 -11.27 -8.54 -25.96
N ALA A 11 -12.03 -7.57 -26.44
CA ALA A 11 -13.12 -6.94 -25.68
C ALA A 11 -14.27 -6.54 -26.62
N ASN A 12 -15.50 -6.82 -26.18
CA ASN A 12 -16.74 -6.31 -26.76
C ASN A 12 -17.58 -5.68 -25.66
N VAL A 13 -17.04 -4.65 -24.99
CA VAL A 13 -17.67 -4.00 -23.84
C VAL A 13 -18.27 -2.66 -24.21
N LYS A 14 -19.46 -2.36 -23.69
CA LYS A 14 -20.16 -1.08 -23.83
C LYS A 14 -20.19 -0.32 -22.51
N LEU A 15 -19.10 -0.37 -21.76
CA LEU A 15 -18.95 0.28 -20.45
C LEU A 15 -18.45 1.71 -20.62
N GLY A 16 -18.83 2.58 -19.68
CA GLY A 16 -18.17 3.88 -19.52
C GLY A 16 -16.74 3.72 -18.97
N ASN A 17 -15.96 4.79 -19.04
CA ASN A 17 -14.64 4.78 -18.43
C ASN A 17 -14.76 4.56 -16.91
N HIS A 18 -13.86 3.73 -16.35
CA HIS A 18 -13.79 3.42 -14.92
C HIS A 18 -15.09 2.87 -14.33
N SER A 19 -15.71 1.90 -15.05
CA SER A 19 -16.89 1.19 -14.55
C SER A 19 -16.50 0.19 -13.47
N LEU A 20 -17.01 0.36 -12.24
CA LEU A 20 -16.81 -0.57 -11.14
C LEU A 20 -17.80 -1.73 -11.23
N LEU A 21 -17.27 -2.95 -11.21
CA LEU A 21 -18.06 -4.18 -11.28
C LEU A 21 -17.59 -5.15 -10.19
N THR A 22 -18.55 -5.78 -9.49
CA THR A 22 -18.26 -6.86 -8.56
C THR A 22 -18.19 -8.18 -9.31
N VAL A 23 -17.13 -8.92 -9.13
CA VAL A 23 -16.90 -10.23 -9.77
C VAL A 23 -17.83 -11.27 -9.13
N THR A 24 -18.49 -12.08 -9.96
CA THR A 24 -19.44 -13.10 -9.50
C THR A 24 -19.50 -14.34 -10.41
N ARG A 25 -19.84 -15.49 -9.80
CA ARG A 25 -20.30 -16.71 -10.48
C ARG A 25 -21.78 -16.99 -10.22
N MET A 26 -22.40 -16.20 -9.35
CA MET A 26 -23.78 -16.43 -8.92
C MET A 26 -24.78 -15.77 -9.87
N ASN A 27 -25.94 -16.40 -10.03
CA ASN A 27 -27.08 -15.78 -10.69
C ASN A 27 -27.67 -14.68 -9.81
N HIS A 28 -27.66 -13.45 -10.31
CA HIS A 28 -28.27 -12.29 -9.69
C HIS A 28 -29.64 -11.97 -10.33
N LEU A 29 -30.48 -11.22 -9.61
CA LEU A 29 -31.72 -10.67 -10.19
C LEU A 29 -31.35 -9.75 -11.36
N ASN A 30 -32.21 -9.75 -12.40
CA ASN A 30 -31.96 -9.02 -13.65
C ASN A 30 -31.59 -7.55 -13.45
N GLU A 31 -32.21 -6.87 -12.48
CA GLU A 31 -31.96 -5.45 -12.18
C GLU A 31 -30.57 -5.19 -11.62
N ALA A 32 -29.94 -6.19 -11.00
CA ALA A 32 -28.62 -6.06 -10.40
C ALA A 32 -27.46 -6.50 -11.33
N LYS A 33 -27.75 -7.33 -12.35
CA LYS A 33 -26.73 -7.97 -13.21
C LYS A 33 -25.73 -6.97 -13.83
N SER A 34 -26.21 -5.81 -14.25
CA SER A 34 -25.36 -4.78 -14.88
C SER A 34 -24.24 -4.25 -13.98
N SER A 35 -24.34 -4.47 -12.66
CA SER A 35 -23.31 -4.08 -11.68
C SER A 35 -22.28 -5.18 -11.41
N TYR A 36 -22.39 -6.31 -12.11
CA TYR A 36 -21.50 -7.45 -11.91
C TYR A 36 -20.71 -7.81 -13.14
N ALA A 37 -19.51 -8.32 -12.92
CA ALA A 37 -18.64 -8.99 -13.89
C ALA A 37 -18.77 -10.51 -13.68
N TYR A 38 -19.40 -11.21 -14.64
CA TYR A 38 -19.64 -12.65 -14.54
C TYR A 38 -18.37 -13.43 -14.92
N LEU A 39 -17.91 -14.30 -14.03
CA LEU A 39 -16.81 -15.24 -14.32
C LEU A 39 -17.39 -16.37 -15.18
N MET A 40 -16.95 -16.44 -16.44
CA MET A 40 -17.38 -17.47 -17.36
C MET A 40 -16.91 -18.86 -16.93
N ASP A 41 -17.81 -19.82 -17.04
CA ASP A 41 -17.59 -21.24 -16.83
C ASP A 41 -18.14 -22.03 -18.04
N GLU A 42 -18.25 -23.37 -17.91
CA GLU A 42 -18.72 -24.24 -19.00
C GLU A 42 -20.22 -24.02 -19.34
N ASP A 43 -20.97 -23.38 -18.45
CA ASP A 43 -22.40 -23.08 -18.66
C ASP A 43 -22.57 -21.80 -19.48
N ASN A 44 -23.64 -21.76 -20.30
CA ASN A 44 -24.02 -20.55 -21.04
C ASN A 44 -24.39 -19.42 -20.06
N PRO A 45 -23.64 -18.30 -20.08
CA PRO A 45 -23.94 -17.20 -19.18
C PRO A 45 -25.31 -16.60 -19.50
N GLU A 46 -26.14 -16.36 -18.47
CA GLU A 46 -27.35 -15.58 -18.63
C GLU A 46 -27.03 -14.15 -19.09
N SER A 47 -27.90 -13.56 -19.90
CA SER A 47 -27.69 -12.18 -20.38
C SER A 47 -27.89 -11.12 -19.30
N GLY A 48 -27.29 -9.92 -19.49
CA GLY A 48 -27.55 -8.72 -18.68
C GLY A 48 -26.46 -8.35 -17.70
N TYR A 49 -25.36 -9.09 -17.60
CA TYR A 49 -24.19 -8.71 -16.79
C TYR A 49 -23.47 -7.51 -17.40
N GLY A 50 -22.81 -6.72 -16.56
CA GLY A 50 -21.99 -5.57 -17.00
C GLY A 50 -20.83 -6.01 -17.89
N CYS A 51 -20.17 -7.13 -17.55
CA CYS A 51 -19.27 -7.83 -18.45
C CYS A 51 -19.18 -9.33 -18.13
N TYR A 52 -18.58 -10.09 -19.04
CA TYR A 52 -18.33 -11.53 -18.97
C TYR A 52 -16.84 -11.77 -19.07
N LEU A 53 -16.22 -12.26 -17.99
CA LEU A 53 -14.79 -12.42 -17.87
C LEU A 53 -14.36 -13.79 -18.39
N ASP A 54 -13.52 -13.80 -19.40
CA ASP A 54 -12.75 -14.94 -19.88
C ASP A 54 -11.26 -14.74 -19.57
N PHE A 55 -10.47 -15.80 -19.51
CA PHE A 55 -9.05 -15.74 -19.25
C PHE A 55 -8.28 -16.63 -20.23
N GLY A 56 -7.45 -16.02 -21.09
CA GLY A 56 -6.59 -16.74 -22.01
C GLY A 56 -7.35 -17.51 -23.09
N ASP A 57 -8.43 -16.96 -23.61
CA ASP A 57 -9.25 -17.51 -24.73
C ASP A 57 -9.93 -18.84 -24.44
N ARG A 58 -10.25 -19.15 -23.18
CA ARG A 58 -10.94 -20.41 -22.81
C ARG A 58 -12.35 -20.51 -23.41
N PHE A 59 -13.01 -19.36 -23.54
CA PHE A 59 -14.41 -19.24 -24.03
C PHE A 59 -14.51 -18.33 -25.25
N SER A 60 -13.52 -18.37 -26.14
CA SER A 60 -13.46 -17.52 -27.35
C SER A 60 -14.68 -17.64 -28.28
N SER A 61 -15.43 -18.76 -28.24
CA SER A 61 -16.71 -18.94 -28.94
C SER A 61 -17.79 -17.93 -28.54
N TYR A 62 -17.66 -17.31 -27.37
CA TYR A 62 -18.58 -16.30 -26.84
C TYR A 62 -18.11 -14.87 -27.11
N SER A 63 -17.04 -14.65 -27.87
CA SER A 63 -16.45 -13.33 -28.15
C SER A 63 -17.43 -12.32 -28.80
N SER A 64 -18.52 -12.80 -29.40
CA SER A 64 -19.58 -11.97 -30.00
C SER A 64 -20.61 -11.46 -28.98
N ILE A 65 -20.61 -11.94 -27.75
CA ILE A 65 -21.56 -11.51 -26.71
C ILE A 65 -21.23 -10.07 -26.29
N ASP A 66 -22.25 -9.23 -26.21
CA ASP A 66 -22.13 -7.88 -25.64
C ASP A 66 -21.64 -7.98 -24.18
N GLY A 67 -20.55 -7.29 -23.88
CA GLY A 67 -19.90 -7.34 -22.56
C GLY A 67 -18.76 -8.36 -22.44
N TYR A 68 -18.45 -9.14 -23.47
CA TYR A 68 -17.30 -10.07 -23.42
C TYR A 68 -15.97 -9.35 -23.19
N LEU A 69 -15.19 -9.87 -22.26
CA LEU A 69 -13.89 -9.31 -21.85
C LEU A 69 -12.91 -10.45 -21.57
N ASN A 70 -11.98 -10.67 -22.50
CA ASN A 70 -10.94 -11.67 -22.36
C ASN A 70 -9.69 -11.03 -21.76
N LEU A 71 -9.35 -11.40 -20.53
CA LEU A 71 -8.19 -10.92 -19.80
C LEU A 71 -7.00 -11.89 -19.91
N PRO A 72 -5.78 -11.41 -19.68
CA PRO A 72 -4.61 -12.27 -19.58
C PRO A 72 -4.80 -13.37 -18.52
N ILE A 73 -4.25 -14.56 -18.81
CA ILE A 73 -4.37 -15.75 -17.93
C ILE A 73 -3.82 -15.49 -16.50
N GLU A 74 -2.89 -14.57 -16.36
CA GLU A 74 -2.34 -14.16 -15.05
C GLU A 74 -3.37 -13.49 -14.14
N MET A 75 -4.54 -13.15 -14.66
CA MET A 75 -5.64 -12.57 -13.91
C MET A 75 -6.74 -13.59 -13.55
N ASP A 76 -6.56 -14.88 -13.84
CA ASP A 76 -7.53 -15.95 -13.55
C ASP A 76 -7.72 -16.25 -12.04
N TYR A 77 -6.94 -15.58 -11.19
CA TYR A 77 -7.11 -15.60 -9.73
C TYR A 77 -8.34 -14.82 -9.25
N LEU A 78 -8.97 -14.02 -10.12
CA LEU A 78 -10.16 -13.26 -9.75
C LEU A 78 -11.28 -14.19 -9.27
N GLU A 79 -11.93 -13.80 -8.18
CA GLU A 79 -12.93 -14.64 -7.52
C GLU A 79 -14.14 -13.84 -7.03
N GLU A 80 -15.11 -14.57 -6.54
CA GLU A 80 -16.37 -14.04 -6.03
C GLU A 80 -16.18 -12.90 -5.02
N GLY A 81 -16.76 -11.74 -5.33
CA GLY A 81 -16.72 -10.56 -4.47
C GLY A 81 -15.49 -9.68 -4.61
N ASP A 82 -14.55 -10.01 -5.52
CA ASP A 82 -13.51 -9.06 -5.94
C ASP A 82 -14.17 -7.90 -6.71
N ILE A 83 -13.56 -6.72 -6.73
CA ILE A 83 -14.09 -5.57 -7.46
C ILE A 83 -13.03 -5.12 -8.47
N ILE A 84 -13.48 -4.96 -9.70
CA ILE A 84 -12.66 -4.48 -10.82
C ILE A 84 -13.19 -3.17 -11.35
N SER A 85 -12.28 -2.35 -11.86
CA SER A 85 -12.56 -1.14 -12.63
C SER A 85 -12.22 -1.42 -14.09
N VAL A 86 -13.21 -1.29 -14.97
CA VAL A 86 -13.07 -1.59 -16.41
C VAL A 86 -13.23 -0.31 -17.21
N GLU A 87 -12.31 -0.08 -18.14
CA GLU A 87 -12.38 1.00 -19.13
C GLU A 87 -13.04 0.54 -20.42
N ALA A 88 -13.54 1.49 -21.20
CA ALA A 88 -14.09 1.21 -22.55
C ALA A 88 -13.04 0.56 -23.50
N SER A 89 -11.76 0.76 -23.25
CA SER A 89 -10.64 0.12 -23.95
C SER A 89 -10.46 -1.36 -23.62
N GLY A 90 -11.16 -1.87 -22.57
CA GLY A 90 -10.92 -3.18 -21.99
C GLY A 90 -9.76 -3.22 -20.99
N HIS A 91 -9.11 -2.08 -20.69
CA HIS A 91 -8.16 -2.03 -19.59
C HIS A 91 -8.87 -2.28 -18.27
N THR A 92 -8.35 -3.18 -17.47
CA THR A 92 -8.98 -3.64 -16.23
C THR A 92 -8.01 -3.51 -15.07
N ASN A 93 -8.46 -2.87 -13.99
CA ASN A 93 -7.75 -2.77 -12.72
C ASN A 93 -8.50 -3.54 -11.64
N VAL A 94 -7.80 -4.32 -10.84
CA VAL A 94 -8.36 -4.95 -9.63
C VAL A 94 -8.22 -3.97 -8.48
N VAL A 95 -9.33 -3.36 -8.10
CA VAL A 95 -9.35 -2.26 -7.11
C VAL A 95 -9.65 -2.75 -5.69
N PHE A 96 -10.19 -3.95 -5.57
CA PHE A 96 -10.44 -4.59 -4.28
C PHE A 96 -10.45 -6.13 -4.43
N ARG A 97 -9.81 -6.83 -3.51
CA ARG A 97 -9.81 -8.29 -3.41
C ARG A 97 -10.42 -8.74 -2.09
N ARG A 98 -11.53 -9.48 -2.17
CA ARG A 98 -12.32 -9.88 -1.00
C ARG A 98 -11.52 -10.71 0.01
N LYS A 99 -10.68 -11.60 -0.46
CA LYS A 99 -9.87 -12.48 0.40
C LYS A 99 -8.50 -11.91 0.78
N SER A 100 -8.11 -10.77 0.23
CA SER A 100 -6.88 -10.12 0.64
C SER A 100 -7.05 -9.49 2.02
N PRO A 101 -6.13 -9.76 2.96
CA PRO A 101 -6.17 -9.12 4.28
C PRO A 101 -5.86 -7.61 4.20
N HIS A 102 -5.24 -7.15 3.10
CA HIS A 102 -4.86 -5.76 2.89
C HIS A 102 -5.25 -5.29 1.49
N ASN A 103 -6.19 -4.37 1.43
CA ASN A 103 -6.55 -3.65 0.22
C ASN A 103 -6.14 -2.19 0.37
N THR A 104 -5.46 -1.63 -0.63
CA THR A 104 -5.06 -0.23 -0.64
C THR A 104 -5.60 0.44 -1.90
N ILE A 105 -6.38 1.48 -1.71
CA ILE A 105 -6.99 2.27 -2.78
C ILE A 105 -6.08 3.45 -3.11
N LEU A 106 -5.74 3.59 -4.40
CA LEU A 106 -5.01 4.72 -4.93
C LEU A 106 -5.96 5.90 -5.10
N LEU A 107 -5.68 7.02 -4.42
CA LEU A 107 -6.51 8.22 -4.46
C LEU A 107 -6.02 9.27 -5.45
N THR A 108 -4.72 9.29 -5.73
CA THR A 108 -4.07 10.24 -6.63
C THR A 108 -2.66 9.78 -7.00
N GLU A 109 -2.20 10.15 -8.17
CA GLU A 109 -0.78 10.04 -8.57
C GLU A 109 -0.04 11.38 -8.38
N ARG A 110 -0.74 12.47 -8.02
CA ARG A 110 -0.14 13.78 -7.77
C ARG A 110 0.46 13.84 -6.37
N CYS A 111 1.59 14.53 -6.24
CA CYS A 111 2.25 14.75 -4.95
C CYS A 111 2.98 16.10 -4.95
N ASN A 112 3.13 16.71 -3.79
CA ASN A 112 3.98 17.88 -3.56
C ASN A 112 5.37 17.50 -2.99
N HIS A 113 5.74 16.22 -3.07
CA HIS A 113 7.08 15.67 -2.82
C HIS A 113 7.57 14.91 -4.06
N TYR A 114 8.92 14.87 -4.23
CA TYR A 114 9.60 14.06 -5.23
C TYR A 114 10.66 13.18 -4.55
N CYS A 115 10.24 12.43 -3.52
CA CYS A 115 11.14 11.65 -2.67
C CYS A 115 12.09 10.77 -3.48
N LEU A 116 13.37 10.78 -3.11
CA LEU A 116 14.43 10.01 -3.80
C LEU A 116 14.09 8.52 -3.92
N MET A 117 13.35 7.97 -2.93
CA MET A 117 12.98 6.55 -2.85
C MET A 117 11.50 6.29 -3.21
N CYS A 118 10.79 7.22 -3.81
CA CYS A 118 9.38 7.05 -4.12
C CYS A 118 9.15 5.81 -4.99
N SER A 119 8.37 4.85 -4.50
CA SER A 119 8.02 3.64 -5.26
C SER A 119 7.02 3.93 -6.38
N GLN A 120 6.24 5.01 -6.23
CA GLN A 120 5.25 5.48 -7.20
C GLN A 120 5.52 6.96 -7.50
N PRO A 121 6.40 7.28 -8.47
CA PRO A 121 6.75 8.64 -8.82
C PRO A 121 5.52 9.48 -9.15
N PRO A 122 5.43 10.73 -8.64
CA PRO A 122 4.28 11.58 -8.88
C PRO A 122 4.16 11.96 -10.35
N LYS A 123 2.91 12.14 -10.79
CA LYS A 123 2.55 12.62 -12.12
C LYS A 123 1.78 13.93 -11.99
N ASP A 124 2.08 14.88 -12.86
CA ASP A 124 1.30 16.14 -12.96
C ASP A 124 0.20 15.98 -14.01
N ILE A 125 -0.88 15.30 -13.62
CA ILE A 125 -2.04 15.01 -14.46
C ILE A 125 -3.33 15.30 -13.69
N ASP A 126 -4.44 15.50 -14.40
CA ASP A 126 -5.76 15.46 -13.77
C ASP A 126 -6.18 14.00 -13.55
N ASP A 127 -6.13 13.58 -12.31
CA ASP A 127 -6.50 12.24 -11.85
C ASP A 127 -7.68 12.27 -10.85
N SER A 128 -8.47 13.33 -10.88
CA SER A 128 -9.64 13.53 -10.02
C SER A 128 -10.66 12.38 -10.10
N TRP A 129 -10.64 11.61 -11.20
CA TRP A 129 -11.44 10.41 -11.37
C TRP A 129 -11.11 9.31 -10.37
N LEU A 130 -9.85 9.20 -9.90
CA LEU A 130 -9.43 8.21 -8.87
C LEU A 130 -10.18 8.46 -7.55
N MET A 131 -10.28 9.71 -7.12
CA MET A 131 -11.02 10.08 -5.93
C MET A 131 -12.52 9.76 -6.08
N ASN A 132 -13.09 10.03 -7.25
CA ASN A 132 -14.49 9.72 -7.56
C ASN A 132 -14.73 8.19 -7.60
N GLU A 133 -13.79 7.42 -8.14
CA GLU A 133 -13.83 5.96 -8.15
C GLU A 133 -13.77 5.42 -6.71
N ALA A 134 -12.85 5.92 -5.89
CA ALA A 134 -12.75 5.54 -4.48
C ALA A 134 -14.04 5.81 -3.71
N MET A 135 -14.69 6.95 -3.96
CA MET A 135 -16.00 7.28 -3.36
C MET A 135 -17.08 6.27 -3.72
N LYS A 136 -17.14 5.79 -4.97
CA LYS A 136 -18.09 4.77 -5.41
C LYS A 136 -17.72 3.38 -4.86
N LEU A 137 -16.42 3.07 -4.84
CA LEU A 137 -15.91 1.79 -4.36
C LEU A 137 -16.30 1.52 -2.91
N LEU A 138 -16.32 2.55 -2.04
CA LEU A 138 -16.73 2.45 -0.65
C LEU A 138 -18.16 1.94 -0.45
N ASP A 139 -19.04 2.09 -1.45
CA ASP A 139 -20.42 1.56 -1.41
C ASP A 139 -20.47 0.07 -1.77
N LEU A 140 -19.45 -0.44 -2.47
CA LEU A 140 -19.39 -1.82 -2.96
C LEU A 140 -18.61 -2.75 -2.03
N ILE A 141 -17.69 -2.19 -1.22
CA ILE A 141 -16.86 -2.96 -0.29
C ILE A 141 -17.74 -3.61 0.79
N PRO A 142 -17.56 -4.92 1.06
CA PRO A 142 -18.27 -5.60 2.13
C PRO A 142 -18.02 -4.95 3.50
N LYS A 143 -19.08 -4.79 4.30
CA LYS A 143 -19.02 -4.12 5.62
C LYS A 143 -18.23 -4.88 6.68
N GLU A 144 -17.94 -6.15 6.43
CA GLU A 144 -17.22 -7.06 7.32
C GLU A 144 -15.70 -6.98 7.12
N ILE A 145 -15.22 -6.12 6.22
CA ILE A 145 -13.77 -5.99 6.00
C ILE A 145 -13.10 -5.37 7.22
N GLY A 146 -11.99 -5.97 7.66
CA GLY A 146 -11.29 -5.53 8.86
C GLY A 146 -10.45 -4.27 8.68
N ASN A 147 -9.86 -4.09 7.48
CA ASN A 147 -8.94 -2.98 7.18
C ASN A 147 -9.01 -2.56 5.72
N ILE A 148 -8.82 -1.26 5.47
CA ILE A 148 -8.62 -0.69 4.14
C ILE A 148 -7.58 0.43 4.19
N GLY A 149 -6.68 0.47 3.21
CA GLY A 149 -5.68 1.53 3.04
C GLY A 149 -6.10 2.56 2.01
N PHE A 150 -5.76 3.81 2.26
CA PHE A 150 -5.75 4.88 1.27
C PHE A 150 -4.33 5.34 1.02
N SER A 151 -3.94 5.38 -0.24
CA SER A 151 -2.59 5.75 -0.66
C SER A 151 -2.64 6.64 -1.90
N GLY A 152 -1.48 7.10 -2.31
CA GLY A 152 -1.32 7.88 -3.52
C GLY A 152 0.03 8.53 -3.58
N GLY A 153 0.13 9.59 -4.38
CA GLY A 153 1.16 10.58 -4.19
C GLY A 153 0.92 11.28 -2.85
N GLU A 154 0.02 12.28 -2.83
CA GLU A 154 -0.41 12.94 -1.58
C GLU A 154 -1.92 13.16 -1.58
N PRO A 155 -2.70 12.31 -0.88
CA PRO A 155 -4.16 12.39 -0.88
C PRO A 155 -4.74 13.73 -0.39
N THR A 156 -4.07 14.39 0.55
CA THR A 156 -4.56 15.65 1.15
C THR A 156 -4.47 16.84 0.21
N LEU A 157 -3.84 16.72 -0.97
CA LEU A 157 -3.89 17.74 -2.02
C LEU A 157 -5.32 18.02 -2.51
N TYR A 158 -6.23 17.05 -2.37
CA TYR A 158 -7.64 17.20 -2.71
C TYR A 158 -8.49 17.88 -1.63
N GLY A 159 -7.88 18.36 -0.52
CA GLY A 159 -8.54 19.18 0.48
C GLY A 159 -9.90 18.64 0.94
N ASP A 160 -10.97 19.40 0.69
CA ASP A 160 -12.33 19.03 1.12
C ASP A 160 -12.80 17.69 0.54
N THR A 161 -12.38 17.33 -0.68
CA THR A 161 -12.73 16.05 -1.29
C THR A 161 -12.15 14.89 -0.51
N PHE A 162 -10.90 15.02 -0.01
CA PHE A 162 -10.31 14.05 0.88
C PHE A 162 -11.08 13.94 2.21
N ILE A 163 -11.43 15.09 2.82
CA ILE A 163 -12.27 15.11 4.04
C ILE A 163 -13.60 14.38 3.81
N ASN A 164 -14.24 14.62 2.68
CA ASN A 164 -15.51 13.98 2.32
C ASN A 164 -15.34 12.45 2.08
N LEU A 165 -14.20 12.02 1.50
CA LEU A 165 -13.90 10.60 1.36
C LEU A 165 -13.82 9.91 2.74
N ILE A 166 -13.11 10.48 3.70
CA ILE A 166 -12.99 9.90 5.06
C ILE A 166 -14.35 9.90 5.78
N LYS A 167 -15.18 10.96 5.61
CA LYS A 167 -16.56 10.97 6.12
C LYS A 167 -17.38 9.84 5.53
N LYS A 168 -17.28 9.63 4.21
CA LYS A 168 -17.98 8.55 3.53
C LYS A 168 -17.47 7.18 3.98
N ALA A 169 -16.15 6.99 4.10
CA ALA A 169 -15.58 5.75 4.62
C ALA A 169 -16.13 5.41 6.01
N LYS A 170 -16.18 6.39 6.93
CA LYS A 170 -16.81 6.21 8.25
C LYS A 170 -18.27 5.77 8.15
N SER A 171 -19.06 6.34 7.23
CA SER A 171 -20.48 6.02 7.11
C SER A 171 -20.74 4.69 6.42
N SER A 172 -19.96 4.34 5.39
CA SER A 172 -20.12 3.09 4.62
C SER A 172 -19.50 1.89 5.34
N LEU A 173 -18.39 2.09 6.04
CA LEU A 173 -17.55 1.05 6.66
C LEU A 173 -17.25 1.39 8.15
N PRO A 174 -18.25 1.50 9.01
CA PRO A 174 -18.10 2.04 10.37
C PRO A 174 -17.22 1.21 11.30
N ASN A 175 -17.02 -0.06 11.01
CA ASN A 175 -16.23 -1.01 11.82
C ASN A 175 -14.89 -1.38 11.18
N THR A 176 -14.53 -0.76 10.04
CA THR A 176 -13.29 -1.03 9.32
C THR A 176 -12.19 -0.08 9.78
N ALA A 177 -11.02 -0.61 10.11
CA ALA A 177 -9.83 0.20 10.35
C ALA A 177 -9.36 0.84 9.03
N ILE A 178 -8.95 2.09 9.09
CA ILE A 178 -8.48 2.84 7.93
C ILE A 178 -7.02 3.25 8.14
N ASP A 179 -6.17 2.90 7.16
CA ASP A 179 -4.79 3.38 7.09
C ASP A 179 -4.67 4.42 5.97
N VAL A 180 -4.21 5.62 6.28
CA VAL A 180 -3.97 6.68 5.30
C VAL A 180 -2.48 6.97 5.20
N LEU A 181 -1.91 6.80 4.01
CA LEU A 181 -0.54 7.22 3.73
C LEU A 181 -0.53 8.66 3.24
N THR A 182 0.14 9.54 3.97
CA THR A 182 0.24 10.97 3.68
C THR A 182 1.60 11.52 4.10
N ASN A 183 2.10 12.56 3.44
CA ASN A 183 3.31 13.26 3.89
C ASN A 183 3.06 14.18 5.12
N GLY A 184 1.82 14.36 5.51
CA GLY A 184 1.43 15.08 6.71
C GLY A 184 1.46 16.60 6.61
N ARG A 185 2.00 17.20 5.54
CA ARG A 185 2.24 18.64 5.41
C ARG A 185 0.97 19.48 5.49
N ARG A 186 -0.13 19.02 4.85
CA ARG A 186 -1.40 19.76 4.85
C ARG A 186 -1.98 19.93 6.24
N PHE A 187 -1.72 19.01 7.16
CA PHE A 187 -2.14 19.09 8.56
C PHE A 187 -1.38 20.14 9.37
N SER A 188 -0.35 20.80 8.80
CA SER A 188 0.24 22.00 9.39
C SER A 188 -0.73 23.17 9.47
N ASP A 189 -1.76 23.18 8.62
CA ASP A 189 -2.94 24.01 8.76
C ASP A 189 -3.84 23.45 9.88
N LEU A 190 -3.97 24.24 10.95
CA LEU A 190 -4.73 23.83 12.15
C LEU A 190 -6.22 23.63 11.85
N GLN A 191 -6.78 24.42 10.93
CA GLN A 191 -8.20 24.32 10.58
C GLN A 191 -8.44 23.01 9.83
N PHE A 192 -7.59 22.66 8.85
CA PHE A 192 -7.70 21.39 8.13
C PHE A 192 -7.53 20.18 9.07
N ALA A 193 -6.55 20.24 10.00
CA ALA A 193 -6.37 19.20 11.00
C ALA A 193 -7.59 19.04 11.91
N LYS A 194 -8.26 20.15 12.28
CA LYS A 194 -9.49 20.12 13.05
C LYS A 194 -10.65 19.52 12.27
N GLU A 195 -10.85 19.94 11.03
CA GLU A 195 -11.92 19.40 10.15
C GLU A 195 -11.79 17.89 9.94
N TYR A 196 -10.55 17.41 9.77
CA TYR A 196 -10.27 15.98 9.73
C TYR A 196 -10.63 15.30 11.08
N ALA A 197 -10.21 15.85 12.18
CA ALA A 197 -10.46 15.29 13.50
C ALA A 197 -11.95 15.28 13.87
N ASP A 198 -12.71 16.28 13.47
CA ASP A 198 -14.15 16.39 13.68
C ASP A 198 -14.95 15.26 13.00
N ILE A 199 -14.36 14.54 12.01
CA ILE A 199 -14.95 13.33 11.44
C ILE A 199 -15.09 12.26 12.52
N ASN A 200 -14.16 12.21 13.46
CA ASN A 200 -14.15 11.26 14.58
C ASN A 200 -14.32 9.81 14.13
N HIS A 201 -13.47 9.37 13.19
CA HIS A 201 -13.45 7.95 12.79
C HIS A 201 -12.92 7.11 13.95
N PRO A 202 -13.54 5.95 14.29
CA PRO A 202 -13.15 5.16 15.47
C PRO A 202 -11.73 4.57 15.36
N ASP A 203 -11.30 4.22 14.15
CA ASP A 203 -9.99 3.62 13.92
C ASP A 203 -9.42 4.09 12.56
N CYS A 204 -8.74 5.24 12.56
CA CYS A 204 -8.04 5.77 11.40
C CYS A 204 -6.61 6.12 11.79
N LEU A 205 -5.62 5.49 11.15
CA LEU A 205 -4.19 5.67 11.38
C LEU A 205 -3.57 6.42 10.20
N LEU A 206 -2.85 7.50 10.50
CA LEU A 206 -2.13 8.29 9.50
C LEU A 206 -0.66 7.87 9.50
N GLY A 207 -0.22 7.24 8.41
CA GLY A 207 1.19 6.87 8.19
C GLY A 207 1.96 8.02 7.58
N ILE A 208 2.82 8.68 8.38
CA ILE A 208 3.53 9.92 8.03
C ILE A 208 5.04 9.66 8.03
N PRO A 209 5.76 9.96 6.92
CA PRO A 209 7.19 9.71 6.83
C PRO A 209 8.02 10.78 7.54
N ILE A 210 9.09 10.33 8.24
CA ILE A 210 10.20 11.16 8.71
C ILE A 210 11.50 10.48 8.31
N TYR A 211 12.37 11.18 7.55
CA TYR A 211 13.59 10.59 6.99
C TYR A 211 14.89 11.16 7.57
N SER A 212 14.81 12.17 8.42
CA SER A 212 15.92 12.70 9.20
C SER A 212 15.41 13.46 10.42
N ASP A 213 16.24 13.56 11.45
CA ASP A 213 16.12 14.51 12.56
C ASP A 213 16.62 15.92 12.19
N ASP A 214 17.32 16.05 11.06
CA ASP A 214 17.81 17.29 10.47
C ASP A 214 16.86 17.78 9.37
N PRO A 215 16.27 18.99 9.49
CA PRO A 215 15.35 19.55 8.50
C PRO A 215 15.93 19.63 7.08
N VAL A 216 17.20 20.04 6.95
CA VAL A 216 17.84 20.17 5.63
C VAL A 216 17.96 18.81 4.94
N ARG A 217 18.35 17.79 5.69
CA ARG A 217 18.48 16.44 5.18
C ARG A 217 17.12 15.80 4.86
N HIS A 218 16.13 16.00 5.71
CA HIS A 218 14.78 15.54 5.42
C HIS A 218 14.24 16.16 4.12
N ASN A 219 14.33 17.49 3.99
CA ASN A 219 13.86 18.23 2.80
C ASN A 219 14.58 17.75 1.52
N TYR A 220 15.90 17.49 1.62
CA TYR A 220 16.68 16.90 0.52
C TYR A 220 16.18 15.51 0.14
N ILE A 221 15.86 14.64 1.10
CA ILE A 221 15.38 13.28 0.80
C ILE A 221 14.00 13.30 0.15
N VAL A 222 13.11 14.17 0.59
CA VAL A 222 11.76 14.29 0.03
C VAL A 222 11.67 15.26 -1.15
N GLN A 223 12.77 15.96 -1.48
CA GLN A 223 12.87 16.93 -2.57
C GLN A 223 11.78 18.03 -2.48
N ALA A 224 11.60 18.57 -1.28
CA ALA A 224 10.61 19.62 -1.03
C ALA A 224 11.04 20.53 0.12
N ASP A 225 11.11 21.83 -0.14
CA ASP A 225 11.46 22.83 0.85
C ASP A 225 10.39 22.96 1.94
N GLY A 226 10.83 23.20 3.18
CA GLY A 226 9.95 23.36 4.34
C GLY A 226 9.19 22.11 4.77
N ALA A 227 9.42 20.97 4.10
CA ALA A 227 8.67 19.74 4.32
C ALA A 227 8.80 19.23 5.77
N PHE A 228 10.00 19.30 6.36
CA PHE A 228 10.22 18.84 7.74
C PHE A 228 9.34 19.61 8.72
N ASP A 229 9.42 20.95 8.70
CA ASP A 229 8.71 21.80 9.66
C ASP A 229 7.18 21.67 9.50
N GLU A 230 6.69 21.62 8.26
CA GLU A 230 5.26 21.42 7.99
C GLU A 230 4.80 20.01 8.44
N THR A 231 5.57 18.96 8.17
CA THR A 231 5.25 17.60 8.60
C THR A 231 5.23 17.48 10.12
N ILE A 232 6.24 17.99 10.83
CA ILE A 232 6.26 18.00 12.30
C ILE A 232 5.07 18.78 12.86
N LYS A 233 4.79 19.97 12.33
CA LYS A 233 3.63 20.78 12.74
C LYS A 233 2.31 20.03 12.47
N GLY A 234 2.21 19.32 11.35
CA GLY A 234 1.06 18.48 11.02
C GLY A 234 0.85 17.36 12.04
N ILE A 235 1.90 16.65 12.42
CA ILE A 235 1.86 15.60 13.46
C ILE A 235 1.39 16.21 14.80
N LEU A 236 1.94 17.36 15.21
CA LEU A 236 1.56 18.04 16.44
C LEU A 236 0.08 18.44 16.44
N ASN A 237 -0.42 18.98 15.33
CA ASN A 237 -1.82 19.36 15.17
C ASN A 237 -2.76 18.14 15.22
N LEU A 238 -2.41 17.06 14.55
CA LEU A 238 -3.15 15.78 14.60
C LEU A 238 -3.23 15.24 16.03
N LYS A 239 -2.10 15.20 16.72
CA LYS A 239 -2.05 14.72 18.12
C LYS A 239 -2.76 15.65 19.09
N LYS A 240 -2.77 16.97 18.86
CA LYS A 240 -3.59 17.94 19.61
C LYS A 240 -5.07 17.54 19.60
N TYR A 241 -5.55 16.97 18.51
CA TYR A 241 -6.93 16.50 18.36
C TYR A 241 -7.08 14.98 18.57
N GLY A 242 -6.10 14.32 19.17
CA GLY A 242 -6.19 12.89 19.53
C GLY A 242 -6.16 11.91 18.37
N GLN A 243 -5.71 12.34 17.18
CA GLN A 243 -5.65 11.46 16.02
C GLN A 243 -4.49 10.46 16.12
N LYS A 244 -4.67 9.26 15.56
CA LYS A 244 -3.62 8.22 15.54
C LYS A 244 -2.60 8.53 14.45
N VAL A 245 -1.32 8.47 14.80
CA VAL A 245 -0.18 8.74 13.91
C VAL A 245 0.85 7.64 14.01
N GLU A 246 1.19 7.04 12.87
CA GLU A 246 2.37 6.18 12.67
C GLU A 246 3.47 7.00 12.00
N ILE A 247 4.69 6.95 12.54
CA ILE A 247 5.86 7.48 11.84
C ILE A 247 6.48 6.35 11.02
N ARG A 248 6.77 6.64 9.74
CA ARG A 248 7.37 5.69 8.80
C ARG A 248 8.78 6.14 8.41
N VAL A 249 9.75 5.24 8.57
CA VAL A 249 11.15 5.48 8.19
C VAL A 249 11.58 4.41 7.21
N VAL A 250 11.85 4.78 5.95
CA VAL A 250 12.47 3.88 4.98
C VAL A 250 13.99 3.94 5.15
N ILE A 251 14.61 2.76 5.33
CA ILE A 251 16.05 2.62 5.57
C ILE A 251 16.78 2.49 4.24
N HIS A 252 17.70 3.42 3.97
CA HIS A 252 18.56 3.44 2.79
C HIS A 252 19.84 4.25 3.08
N LYS A 253 20.79 4.29 2.16
CA LYS A 253 22.08 5.01 2.36
C LYS A 253 21.93 6.43 2.89
N GLN A 254 20.87 7.15 2.50
CA GLN A 254 20.66 8.53 2.93
C GLN A 254 20.08 8.65 4.35
N THR A 255 19.46 7.61 4.88
CA THR A 255 18.82 7.61 6.22
C THR A 255 19.61 6.81 7.25
N VAL A 256 20.28 5.73 6.84
CA VAL A 256 20.92 4.76 7.75
C VAL A 256 21.96 5.37 8.67
N GLY A 257 22.77 6.31 8.17
CA GLY A 257 23.82 6.95 8.98
C GLY A 257 23.30 7.81 10.13
N ARG A 258 22.00 8.11 10.14
CA ARG A 258 21.32 8.87 11.23
C ARG A 258 20.10 8.12 11.78
N LEU A 259 20.00 6.82 11.54
CA LEU A 259 18.82 6.05 11.94
C LEU A 259 18.62 6.05 13.46
N VAL A 260 19.70 5.98 14.23
CA VAL A 260 19.63 6.04 15.71
C VAL A 260 19.19 7.44 16.15
N GLU A 261 19.77 8.50 15.60
CA GLU A 261 19.41 9.89 15.89
C GLU A 261 17.97 10.22 15.49
N ILE A 262 17.49 9.69 14.35
CA ILE A 262 16.07 9.79 13.96
C ILE A 262 15.19 9.17 15.06
N CYS A 263 15.52 7.96 15.52
CA CYS A 263 14.76 7.29 16.58
C CYS A 263 14.86 8.02 17.92
N GLU A 264 16.00 8.60 18.27
CA GLU A 264 16.14 9.46 19.46
C GLU A 264 15.32 10.74 19.34
N PHE A 265 15.30 11.36 18.15
CA PHE A 265 14.48 12.53 17.89
C PHE A 265 13.00 12.22 18.09
N ILE A 266 12.50 11.09 17.53
CA ILE A 266 11.13 10.62 17.71
C ILE A 266 10.84 10.37 19.18
N ALA A 267 11.73 9.64 19.87
CA ALA A 267 11.54 9.29 21.27
C ALA A 267 11.51 10.50 22.21
N ARG A 268 12.28 11.55 21.92
CA ARG A 268 12.34 12.77 22.77
C ARG A 268 11.30 13.81 22.43
N ASN A 269 10.92 13.95 21.15
CA ASN A 269 10.11 15.06 20.69
C ASN A 269 8.69 14.63 20.25
N LEU A 270 8.50 13.35 19.91
CA LEU A 270 7.26 12.81 19.36
C LEU A 270 6.79 11.56 20.12
N LEU A 271 7.12 11.45 21.41
CA LEU A 271 6.81 10.29 22.28
C LEU A 271 5.32 9.89 22.26
N PHE A 272 4.44 10.79 21.90
CA PHE A 272 2.99 10.64 21.84
C PHE A 272 2.48 9.98 20.54
N VAL A 273 3.35 9.62 19.60
CA VAL A 273 2.92 8.88 18.41
C VAL A 273 2.52 7.45 18.76
N ASP A 274 1.62 6.88 17.97
CA ASP A 274 1.02 5.60 18.30
C ASP A 274 1.86 4.42 17.82
N HIS A 275 2.68 4.63 16.79
CA HIS A 275 3.52 3.58 16.20
C HIS A 275 4.69 4.17 15.41
N VAL A 276 5.78 3.39 15.32
CA VAL A 276 6.92 3.66 14.43
C VAL A 276 7.20 2.44 13.57
N ALA A 277 7.21 2.61 12.25
CA ALA A 277 7.53 1.58 11.27
C ALA A 277 8.92 1.84 10.67
N LEU A 278 9.88 0.96 10.92
CA LEU A 278 11.20 0.94 10.29
C LEU A 278 11.15 -0.04 9.12
N MET A 279 11.38 0.44 7.90
CA MET A 279 11.07 -0.32 6.69
C MET A 279 12.30 -0.44 5.77
N GLY A 280 12.59 -1.64 5.29
CA GLY A 280 13.55 -1.85 4.21
C GLY A 280 13.08 -1.23 2.89
N LEU A 281 14.05 -0.85 2.04
CA LEU A 281 13.80 -0.19 0.76
C LEU A 281 13.11 -1.12 -0.24
N GLU A 282 12.02 -0.66 -0.87
CA GLU A 282 11.41 -1.29 -2.04
C GLU A 282 11.95 -0.65 -3.31
N MET A 283 12.48 -1.47 -4.24
CA MET A 283 13.22 -0.99 -5.43
C MET A 283 12.30 -0.77 -6.62
N MET A 284 11.34 0.14 -6.47
CA MET A 284 10.41 0.55 -7.54
C MET A 284 10.50 2.06 -7.79
N GLY A 285 9.99 2.51 -8.92
CA GLY A 285 9.90 3.93 -9.25
C GLY A 285 11.23 4.67 -9.14
N PHE A 286 11.28 5.76 -8.37
CA PHE A 286 12.50 6.53 -8.13
C PHE A 286 13.52 5.77 -7.29
N ALA A 287 13.12 4.86 -6.38
CA ALA A 287 14.05 4.01 -5.67
C ALA A 287 14.90 3.17 -6.63
N ARG A 288 14.30 2.65 -7.70
CA ARG A 288 15.02 1.93 -8.76
C ARG A 288 15.93 2.86 -9.58
N ALA A 289 15.44 4.05 -9.93
CA ALA A 289 16.23 5.02 -10.70
C ALA A 289 17.45 5.53 -9.92
N ASN A 290 17.34 5.63 -8.59
CA ASN A 290 18.37 6.13 -7.69
C ASN A 290 19.09 5.00 -6.92
N LEU A 291 19.06 3.76 -7.40
CA LEU A 291 19.46 2.57 -6.64
C LEU A 291 20.88 2.67 -6.07
N ASP A 292 21.85 3.13 -6.84
CA ASP A 292 23.25 3.23 -6.40
C ASP A 292 23.45 4.22 -5.24
N SER A 293 22.63 5.27 -5.16
CA SER A 293 22.67 6.28 -4.10
C SER A 293 21.82 5.90 -2.88
N LEU A 294 20.93 4.91 -3.02
CA LEU A 294 19.97 4.54 -1.98
C LEU A 294 20.21 3.16 -1.40
N TRP A 295 20.52 2.17 -2.23
CA TRP A 295 20.59 0.80 -1.75
C TRP A 295 21.80 0.58 -0.82
N ILE A 296 21.56 -0.10 0.28
CA ILE A 296 22.57 -0.60 1.21
C ILE A 296 22.18 -2.00 1.63
N ASP A 297 23.17 -2.91 1.75
CA ASP A 297 22.91 -4.28 2.19
C ASP A 297 22.35 -4.27 3.63
N PRO A 298 21.21 -4.93 3.90
CA PRO A 298 20.68 -5.05 5.25
C PRO A 298 21.66 -5.61 6.27
N LEU A 299 22.59 -6.46 5.85
CA LEU A 299 23.65 -6.98 6.72
C LEU A 299 24.58 -5.87 7.25
N GLU A 300 24.87 -4.83 6.44
CA GLU A 300 25.76 -3.74 6.81
C GLU A 300 25.18 -2.86 7.93
N TYR A 301 23.85 -2.79 8.06
CA TYR A 301 23.22 -1.92 9.05
C TYR A 301 22.41 -2.65 10.13
N LYS A 302 22.47 -3.99 10.20
CA LYS A 302 21.70 -4.75 11.19
C LYS A 302 21.95 -4.30 12.64
N ASP A 303 23.20 -3.93 12.98
CA ASP A 303 23.56 -3.45 14.32
C ASP A 303 23.05 -2.03 14.59
N ILE A 304 23.00 -1.18 13.55
CA ILE A 304 22.39 0.15 13.62
C ILE A 304 20.87 0.00 13.83
N LEU A 305 20.25 -0.91 13.11
CA LEU A 305 18.81 -1.22 13.25
C LEU A 305 18.50 -1.70 14.68
N SER A 306 19.31 -2.62 15.25
CA SER A 306 19.18 -3.05 16.65
C SER A 306 19.24 -1.89 17.63
N LYS A 307 20.19 -0.99 17.46
CA LYS A 307 20.32 0.22 18.32
C LYS A 307 19.09 1.12 18.18
N ALA A 308 18.63 1.36 16.96
CA ALA A 308 17.45 2.18 16.69
C ALA A 308 16.17 1.61 17.33
N VAL A 309 15.93 0.31 17.15
CA VAL A 309 14.82 -0.42 17.78
C VAL A 309 14.91 -0.35 19.31
N LYS A 310 16.11 -0.55 19.86
CA LYS A 310 16.36 -0.46 21.31
C LYS A 310 16.00 0.92 21.87
N VAL A 311 16.36 2.01 21.17
CA VAL A 311 15.96 3.37 21.57
C VAL A 311 14.45 3.47 21.67
N LEU A 312 13.71 3.14 20.61
CA LEU A 312 12.25 3.25 20.61
C LEU A 312 11.58 2.37 21.69
N ASN A 313 12.05 1.12 21.84
CA ASN A 313 11.54 0.21 22.89
C ASN A 313 11.82 0.72 24.30
N THR A 314 12.99 1.36 24.55
CA THR A 314 13.35 1.93 25.85
C THR A 314 12.38 3.04 26.28
N TYR A 315 11.88 3.81 25.30
CA TYR A 315 10.87 4.85 25.54
C TYR A 315 9.42 4.33 25.48
N GLY A 316 9.22 3.02 25.31
CA GLY A 316 7.90 2.39 25.27
C GLY A 316 7.10 2.68 24.00
N ILE A 317 7.76 3.11 22.90
CA ILE A 317 7.11 3.37 21.63
C ILE A 317 6.89 2.04 20.90
N ARG A 318 5.63 1.75 20.54
CA ARG A 318 5.30 0.59 19.71
C ARG A 318 6.04 0.69 18.38
N THR A 319 6.86 -0.32 18.08
CA THR A 319 7.75 -0.31 16.91
C THR A 319 7.63 -1.59 16.11
N SER A 320 7.61 -1.48 14.79
CA SER A 320 7.67 -2.63 13.88
C SER A 320 8.76 -2.47 12.82
N VAL A 321 9.40 -3.60 12.47
CA VAL A 321 10.44 -3.68 11.43
C VAL A 321 9.87 -4.48 10.26
N TYR A 322 9.74 -3.83 9.11
CA TYR A 322 9.15 -4.38 7.90
C TYR A 322 10.18 -4.53 6.77
N ASN A 323 9.87 -5.38 5.81
CA ASN A 323 10.59 -5.49 4.53
C ASN A 323 12.07 -5.92 4.69
N HIS A 324 12.37 -6.74 5.68
CA HIS A 324 13.69 -7.34 5.86
C HIS A 324 13.61 -8.86 5.74
N GLN A 325 14.71 -9.49 5.31
CA GLN A 325 14.88 -10.93 5.37
C GLN A 325 15.25 -11.31 6.80
N LEU A 326 14.61 -12.35 7.34
CA LEU A 326 14.77 -12.75 8.73
C LEU A 326 16.22 -13.11 9.09
N CYS A 327 16.99 -13.64 8.14
CA CYS A 327 18.41 -13.98 8.32
C CYS A 327 19.36 -12.75 8.29
N LEU A 328 18.86 -11.57 7.96
CA LEU A 328 19.63 -10.32 7.89
C LEU A 328 19.32 -9.34 9.03
N VAL A 329 18.52 -9.75 10.00
CA VAL A 329 18.26 -8.98 11.23
C VAL A 329 18.86 -9.69 12.45
N ASN A 330 19.24 -8.90 13.44
CA ASN A 330 19.75 -9.44 14.68
C ASN A 330 18.62 -10.05 15.54
N PRO A 331 18.88 -11.05 16.40
CA PRO A 331 17.88 -11.71 17.24
C PRO A 331 17.10 -10.76 18.15
N ASP A 332 17.71 -9.69 18.64
CA ASP A 332 17.08 -8.69 19.52
C ASP A 332 16.01 -7.84 18.79
N VAL A 333 15.99 -7.83 17.45
CA VAL A 333 14.98 -7.17 16.63
C VAL A 333 13.74 -8.05 16.42
N LEU A 334 13.83 -9.37 16.62
CA LEU A 334 12.74 -10.32 16.33
C LEU A 334 11.40 -9.98 17.01
N PRO A 335 11.35 -9.48 18.26
CA PRO A 335 10.11 -9.07 18.88
C PRO A 335 9.37 -7.93 18.14
N ASN A 336 10.10 -7.14 17.37
CA ASN A 336 9.56 -6.03 16.58
C ASN A 336 9.43 -6.38 15.09
N TYR A 337 9.91 -7.55 14.66
CA TYR A 337 9.89 -7.98 13.27
C TYR A 337 8.47 -8.32 12.82
N VAL A 338 8.08 -7.82 11.67
CA VAL A 338 6.77 -8.11 11.06
C VAL A 338 6.99 -8.64 9.65
N LYS A 339 6.44 -9.83 9.41
CA LYS A 339 6.34 -10.37 8.06
C LYS A 339 5.52 -9.41 7.20
N SER A 340 5.92 -9.14 6.00
CA SER A 340 5.33 -8.18 5.05
C SER A 340 3.84 -7.83 5.30
N ILE A 341 3.48 -6.57 5.08
CA ILE A 341 2.10 -6.07 5.12
C ILE A 341 1.22 -6.58 3.97
N SER A 342 1.81 -7.22 2.95
CA SER A 342 1.10 -7.77 1.79
C SER A 342 1.58 -9.18 1.50
N ASP A 343 0.70 -10.16 1.61
CA ASP A 343 0.96 -11.59 1.36
C ASP A 343 1.45 -11.87 -0.07
N TRP A 344 0.96 -11.13 -1.05
CA TRP A 344 1.28 -11.29 -2.47
C TRP A 344 2.63 -10.68 -2.90
N LYS A 345 3.35 -9.99 -2.00
CA LYS A 345 4.70 -9.45 -2.24
C LYS A 345 5.83 -10.34 -1.72
N ASN A 346 5.51 -11.44 -1.01
CA ASN A 346 6.49 -12.30 -0.37
C ASN A 346 7.02 -13.34 -1.35
N GLU A 347 8.16 -13.06 -1.96
CA GLU A 347 8.89 -14.00 -2.81
C GLU A 347 10.16 -14.48 -2.12
N PHE A 348 10.75 -15.58 -2.63
CA PHE A 348 11.99 -16.14 -2.11
C PHE A 348 12.95 -16.41 -3.27
N VAL A 349 14.25 -16.25 -3.00
CA VAL A 349 15.34 -16.56 -3.92
C VAL A 349 15.75 -18.03 -3.75
N ASP A 350 16.56 -18.55 -4.69
CA ASP A 350 16.95 -19.97 -4.69
C ASP A 350 17.74 -20.37 -3.44
N GLU A 351 18.55 -19.47 -2.91
CA GLU A 351 19.28 -19.64 -1.65
C GLU A 351 18.36 -19.95 -0.46
N CYS A 352 17.12 -19.46 -0.53
CA CYS A 352 16.12 -19.75 0.50
C CYS A 352 15.50 -21.15 0.41
N ALA A 353 15.82 -21.95 -0.64
CA ALA A 353 15.20 -23.26 -0.82
C ALA A 353 15.27 -24.16 0.44
N PRO A 354 16.42 -24.31 1.13
CA PRO A 354 16.53 -25.14 2.32
C PRO A 354 16.08 -24.47 3.62
N CYS A 355 15.60 -23.21 3.60
CA CYS A 355 15.28 -22.47 4.81
C CYS A 355 14.02 -23.00 5.52
N LEU A 356 14.14 -23.33 6.80
CA LEU A 356 13.05 -23.84 7.64
C LEU A 356 12.12 -22.73 8.17
N ARG A 357 12.54 -21.45 8.13
CA ARG A 357 11.78 -20.31 8.67
C ARG A 357 11.13 -19.44 7.60
N LYS A 358 10.87 -19.96 6.40
CA LYS A 358 10.21 -19.21 5.31
C LYS A 358 8.83 -18.68 5.72
N SER A 359 8.07 -19.44 6.50
CA SER A 359 6.72 -19.03 6.94
C SER A 359 6.72 -17.80 7.83
N GLU A 360 7.82 -17.55 8.55
CA GLU A 360 8.00 -16.40 9.43
C GLU A 360 8.67 -15.21 8.72
N CYS A 361 9.32 -15.47 7.59
CA CYS A 361 10.14 -14.47 6.88
C CYS A 361 9.30 -13.58 5.97
N GLY A 362 9.58 -12.29 5.94
CA GLY A 362 9.01 -11.33 5.00
C GLY A 362 9.41 -11.56 3.54
N GLY A 363 10.49 -12.34 3.30
CA GLY A 363 10.95 -12.63 1.95
C GLY A 363 11.42 -11.38 1.20
N PHE A 364 11.15 -11.38 -0.09
CA PHE A 364 11.57 -10.32 -1.01
C PHE A 364 10.38 -9.80 -1.80
N PHE A 365 10.43 -8.52 -2.17
CA PHE A 365 9.62 -8.04 -3.27
C PHE A 365 10.17 -8.56 -4.60
N SER A 366 9.31 -8.74 -5.60
CA SER A 366 9.75 -9.12 -6.96
C SER A 366 10.81 -8.16 -7.51
N SER A 367 10.66 -6.86 -7.22
CA SER A 367 11.64 -5.85 -7.60
C SER A 367 13.02 -6.08 -7.00
N SER A 368 13.11 -6.57 -5.76
CA SER A 368 14.39 -6.89 -5.12
C SER A 368 15.07 -8.06 -5.80
N LYS A 369 14.33 -9.13 -6.14
CA LYS A 369 14.87 -10.30 -6.88
C LYS A 369 15.42 -9.92 -8.25
N ILE A 370 14.80 -8.96 -8.92
CA ILE A 370 15.18 -8.54 -10.27
C ILE A 370 16.38 -7.58 -10.25
N HIS A 371 16.44 -6.69 -9.26
CA HIS A 371 17.39 -5.59 -9.28
C HIS A 371 18.57 -5.79 -8.35
N ARG A 372 18.33 -6.03 -7.06
CA ARG A 372 19.38 -6.22 -6.07
C ARG A 372 18.84 -6.78 -4.76
N TYR A 373 19.55 -7.74 -4.16
CA TYR A 373 19.39 -8.20 -2.79
C TYR A 373 20.76 -8.53 -2.19
N SER A 374 20.81 -8.87 -0.91
CA SER A 374 22.06 -9.19 -0.22
C SER A 374 22.66 -10.49 -0.73
N ASP A 375 23.96 -10.49 -1.02
CA ASP A 375 24.72 -11.71 -1.30
C ASP A 375 24.94 -12.58 -0.03
N ASN A 376 24.50 -12.10 1.13
CA ASN A 376 24.73 -12.72 2.44
C ASN A 376 23.46 -13.46 2.95
N ILE A 377 22.60 -13.92 2.05
CA ILE A 377 21.42 -14.71 2.44
C ILE A 377 21.88 -16.02 3.03
N THR A 378 21.58 -16.24 4.32
CA THR A 378 21.94 -17.46 5.06
C THR A 378 20.66 -18.15 5.53
N PRO A 379 20.24 -19.27 4.86
CA PRO A 379 19.04 -19.99 5.24
C PRO A 379 19.18 -20.67 6.61
N PHE A 380 18.10 -20.71 7.37
CA PHE A 380 18.03 -21.47 8.62
C PHE A 380 17.82 -22.97 8.29
N THR A 381 18.89 -23.80 8.39
CA THR A 381 18.90 -25.19 7.90
C THR A 381 18.91 -26.28 8.99
N GLY A 382 18.65 -25.96 10.27
CA GLY A 382 18.60 -26.94 11.38
C GLY A 382 19.46 -26.53 12.58
N LEU A 383 19.56 -27.36 13.58
CA LEU A 383 20.16 -27.32 14.93
C LEU A 383 21.12 -26.19 15.40
N SER A 384 21.46 -25.23 14.62
CA SER A 384 22.48 -24.22 14.95
C SER A 384 21.94 -22.89 15.51
N TYR A 385 20.63 -22.79 15.82
CA TYR A 385 20.02 -21.58 16.37
C TYR A 385 19.03 -21.93 17.50
N ALA A 386 19.59 -22.43 18.61
CA ALA A 386 18.90 -22.45 19.89
C ALA A 386 19.26 -21.21 20.69
#